data_6d6ffb0025490477a140ec75d54e06ec
#
_entry.id   6d6ffb0025490477a140ec75d54e06ec
#
_cell.length_a   1.000
_cell.length_b   1.000
_cell.length_c   1.000
_cell.angle_alpha   90.00
_cell.angle_beta   90.00
_cell.angle_gamma   90.00
#
_symmetry.space_group_name_H-M   'P 1'
#
loop_
_entity.id
_entity.type
_entity.pdbx_description
1 polymer ?
#
loop_
_entity_poly.entity_id
_entity_poly.type
_entity_poly.pdbx_seq_one_letter_code
_entity_poly.pdbx_strand_id
1 'polypeptide(L)'
;YEEQFFPGDLTQLGPGDFDQDGVTDPEEYVDGTDPTAPDADQDGFNDGEEKAAGTDPANPDTDGDGLLDGVETGTGTFVDANDTGTDPLAIDSDGDGATDSFEITENTDPNDANSTPGAVTVQPSFVPINESPSGIYEPNFAQTGLNYQENKYNPNTILNGQSLNNYNIHVSGNPAPNSSVDAIVPWASHGPGGNFSFRNSPFVAGGGDNFTVRYNGYLDMRSYSPGQYTIHLVSDDTNYFIIDTPGGTVIADDLNCCAERTQALPISVPGIFPFDNVFGEQGGGEWTDI
;
A
#
# COMPACT_ATOMS: atom_id res chain seq x y z
N TYR A 1 24.20 -30.16 4.41
CA TYR A 1 22.92 -30.13 5.19
C TYR A 1 23.07 -31.07 6.40
N GLU A 2 23.22 -32.40 6.18
CA GLU A 2 23.34 -33.40 7.23
C GLU A 2 24.49 -33.09 8.23
N GLU A 3 25.67 -32.68 7.73
CA GLU A 3 26.76 -32.22 8.60
C GLU A 3 26.44 -30.93 9.37
N GLN A 4 25.46 -30.16 8.93
CA GLN A 4 25.05 -28.94 9.62
C GLN A 4 24.20 -29.24 10.85
N PHE A 5 23.25 -30.14 10.73
CA PHE A 5 22.31 -30.49 11.81
C PHE A 5 22.75 -31.70 12.62
N PHE A 6 23.44 -32.67 11.99
CA PHE A 6 23.94 -33.89 12.63
C PHE A 6 25.44 -34.03 12.48
N PRO A 7 26.29 -33.20 13.10
CA PRO A 7 27.73 -33.20 12.91
C PRO A 7 28.37 -34.55 13.25
N GLY A 8 28.88 -35.27 12.22
CA GLY A 8 29.58 -36.54 12.36
C GLY A 8 28.72 -37.79 12.41
N ASP A 9 27.42 -37.69 12.18
CA ASP A 9 26.50 -38.84 12.04
C ASP A 9 25.70 -38.80 10.74
N LEU A 10 26.32 -39.28 9.66
CA LEU A 10 25.70 -39.37 8.34
C LEU A 10 24.70 -40.55 8.19
N THR A 11 24.28 -41.17 9.28
CA THR A 11 23.33 -42.29 9.27
C THR A 11 21.90 -41.85 9.63
N GLN A 12 21.71 -40.57 9.96
CA GLN A 12 20.41 -40.02 10.36
C GLN A 12 19.52 -39.66 9.16
N LEU A 13 20.08 -39.54 7.96
CA LEU A 13 19.29 -39.44 6.72
C LEU A 13 18.69 -40.81 6.36
N GLY A 14 17.75 -41.25 7.14
CA GLY A 14 16.78 -42.28 6.74
C GLY A 14 15.48 -41.60 6.30
N PRO A 15 14.44 -42.36 6.00
CA PRO A 15 13.07 -41.84 5.96
C PRO A 15 12.58 -41.59 7.40
N GLY A 16 13.45 -40.93 8.20
CA GLY A 16 13.19 -40.57 9.58
C GLY A 16 12.43 -39.26 9.66
N ASP A 17 11.86 -39.03 10.80
CA ASP A 17 11.27 -37.83 11.30
C ASP A 17 11.89 -37.69 12.71
N PHE A 18 12.93 -36.87 12.79
CA PHE A 18 13.81 -36.86 13.97
C PHE A 18 13.17 -36.16 15.17
N ASP A 19 12.47 -35.06 14.94
CA ASP A 19 11.81 -34.28 15.98
C ASP A 19 10.32 -34.65 16.16
N GLN A 20 9.79 -35.52 15.29
CA GLN A 20 8.47 -36.13 15.36
C GLN A 20 7.31 -35.14 15.17
N ASP A 21 7.49 -34.18 14.28
CA ASP A 21 6.47 -33.18 13.95
C ASP A 21 5.52 -33.63 12.81
N GLY A 22 5.88 -34.72 12.11
CA GLY A 22 5.08 -35.29 11.02
C GLY A 22 5.67 -35.02 9.62
N VAL A 23 6.73 -34.26 9.53
CA VAL A 23 7.55 -34.06 8.32
C VAL A 23 8.79 -34.94 8.40
N THR A 24 9.25 -35.46 7.28
CA THR A 24 10.47 -36.29 7.31
C THR A 24 11.71 -35.43 7.05
N ASP A 25 12.87 -35.80 7.64
CA ASP A 25 14.14 -35.07 7.45
C ASP A 25 14.46 -34.76 5.96
N PRO A 26 14.18 -35.67 4.98
CA PRO A 26 14.34 -35.31 3.57
C PRO A 26 13.34 -34.30 3.01
N GLU A 27 12.12 -34.23 3.57
CA GLU A 27 11.13 -33.21 3.18
C GLU A 27 11.55 -31.86 3.72
N GLU A 28 11.97 -31.79 4.98
CA GLU A 28 12.49 -30.59 5.61
C GLU A 28 13.72 -30.05 4.87
N TYR A 29 14.57 -30.94 4.36
CA TYR A 29 15.66 -30.53 3.47
C TYR A 29 15.16 -29.80 2.21
N VAL A 30 14.04 -30.21 1.67
CA VAL A 30 13.44 -29.58 0.48
C VAL A 30 12.79 -28.25 0.84
N ASP A 31 12.13 -28.19 1.99
CA ASP A 31 11.42 -27.00 2.48
C ASP A 31 12.40 -25.97 3.08
N GLY A 32 13.58 -26.41 3.53
CA GLY A 32 14.60 -25.54 4.08
C GLY A 32 14.50 -25.35 5.59
N THR A 33 13.72 -26.20 6.26
CA THR A 33 13.53 -26.21 7.71
C THR A 33 14.59 -27.02 8.45
N ASP A 34 14.58 -26.99 9.78
CA ASP A 34 15.55 -27.66 10.66
C ASP A 34 15.00 -28.99 11.17
N PRO A 35 15.52 -30.16 10.73
CA PRO A 35 14.99 -31.48 11.13
C PRO A 35 15.19 -31.83 12.62
N THR A 36 15.59 -30.87 13.43
CA THR A 36 15.72 -31.03 14.89
C THR A 36 14.77 -30.10 15.65
N ALA A 37 14.00 -29.28 14.95
CA ALA A 37 13.11 -28.28 15.49
C ALA A 37 11.69 -28.46 14.93
N PRO A 38 10.75 -29.00 15.71
CA PRO A 38 9.40 -29.33 15.25
C PRO A 38 8.57 -28.13 14.79
N ASP A 39 9.03 -26.93 15.04
CA ASP A 39 8.45 -25.63 14.68
C ASP A 39 9.63 -24.76 14.26
N ALA A 40 9.88 -24.72 12.95
CA ALA A 40 11.13 -24.18 12.40
C ALA A 40 11.20 -22.65 12.46
N ASP A 41 10.08 -21.95 12.31
CA ASP A 41 9.99 -20.49 12.32
C ASP A 41 9.42 -19.91 13.63
N GLN A 42 8.96 -20.78 14.54
CA GLN A 42 8.53 -20.48 15.91
C GLN A 42 7.26 -19.62 15.98
N ASP A 43 6.32 -19.87 15.09
CA ASP A 43 5.04 -19.19 15.05
C ASP A 43 3.96 -19.83 15.94
N GLY A 44 4.16 -21.10 16.33
CA GLY A 44 3.26 -21.88 17.20
C GLY A 44 2.57 -23.06 16.52
N PHE A 45 2.61 -23.16 15.19
CA PHE A 45 2.35 -24.40 14.45
C PHE A 45 3.65 -25.20 14.36
N ASN A 46 3.55 -26.52 14.23
CA ASN A 46 4.68 -27.33 13.81
C ASN A 46 4.69 -27.49 12.29
N ASP A 47 5.85 -27.80 11.71
CA ASP A 47 6.03 -27.89 10.27
C ASP A 47 5.03 -28.86 9.61
N GLY A 48 4.61 -29.92 10.33
CA GLY A 48 3.61 -30.86 9.85
C GLY A 48 2.18 -30.31 9.88
N GLU A 49 1.84 -29.48 10.87
CA GLU A 49 0.56 -28.75 10.93
C GLU A 49 0.47 -27.74 9.81
N GLU A 50 1.56 -27.01 9.54
CA GLU A 50 1.64 -26.05 8.49
C GLU A 50 1.49 -26.68 7.09
N LYS A 51 2.19 -27.76 6.84
CA LYS A 51 2.00 -28.54 5.60
C LYS A 51 0.57 -29.03 5.41
N ALA A 52 -0.12 -29.35 6.49
CA ALA A 52 -1.53 -29.75 6.45
C ALA A 52 -2.46 -28.54 6.20
N ALA A 53 -2.12 -27.37 6.73
CA ALA A 53 -2.83 -26.12 6.52
C ALA A 53 -2.51 -25.51 5.12
N GLY A 54 -1.31 -25.75 4.60
CA GLY A 54 -0.83 -25.22 3.33
C GLY A 54 -0.01 -23.94 3.48
N THR A 55 0.38 -23.62 4.73
CA THR A 55 1.28 -22.51 5.05
C THR A 55 2.74 -22.86 4.78
N ASP A 56 3.65 -21.92 4.93
CA ASP A 56 5.09 -22.08 4.66
C ASP A 56 5.87 -22.28 5.97
N PRO A 57 6.38 -23.50 6.27
CA PRO A 57 7.06 -23.83 7.53
C PRO A 57 8.34 -23.04 7.83
N ALA A 58 8.76 -22.16 6.96
CA ALA A 58 9.91 -21.28 7.13
C ALA A 58 9.51 -19.79 7.21
N ASN A 59 8.20 -19.49 7.22
CA ASN A 59 7.68 -18.13 7.22
C ASN A 59 6.52 -17.99 8.22
N PRO A 60 6.74 -17.39 9.39
CA PRO A 60 5.79 -17.35 10.50
C PRO A 60 4.48 -16.57 10.24
N ASP A 61 4.31 -16.01 9.06
CA ASP A 61 3.17 -15.19 8.63
C ASP A 61 3.05 -15.36 7.11
N THR A 62 2.34 -16.39 6.68
CA THR A 62 2.33 -16.85 5.28
C THR A 62 1.66 -15.86 4.35
N ASP A 63 0.57 -15.23 4.74
CA ASP A 63 -0.15 -14.26 3.89
C ASP A 63 0.31 -12.82 4.06
N GLY A 64 1.08 -12.53 5.14
CA GLY A 64 1.74 -11.25 5.37
C GLY A 64 0.81 -10.17 5.94
N ASP A 65 -0.25 -10.54 6.63
CA ASP A 65 -1.19 -9.59 7.24
C ASP A 65 -0.73 -9.07 8.62
N GLY A 66 0.24 -9.75 9.24
CA GLY A 66 0.83 -9.40 10.52
C GLY A 66 0.36 -10.27 11.69
N LEU A 67 -0.49 -11.26 11.45
CA LEU A 67 -0.77 -12.37 12.37
C LEU A 67 0.23 -13.49 12.11
N LEU A 68 0.45 -14.33 13.10
CA LEU A 68 1.25 -15.54 12.93
C LEU A 68 0.32 -16.70 12.53
N ASP A 69 0.74 -17.58 11.63
CA ASP A 69 -0.06 -18.71 11.17
C ASP A 69 -0.58 -19.55 12.34
N GLY A 70 0.23 -19.74 13.40
CA GLY A 70 -0.14 -20.48 14.59
C GLY A 70 -1.25 -19.87 15.45
N VAL A 71 -1.64 -18.61 15.25
CA VAL A 71 -2.82 -18.01 15.90
C VAL A 71 -4.05 -18.02 15.00
N GLU A 72 -3.87 -18.31 13.71
CA GLU A 72 -4.90 -18.30 12.68
C GLU A 72 -5.44 -19.72 12.47
N THR A 73 -6.41 -20.09 13.28
CA THR A 73 -6.85 -21.48 13.38
C THR A 73 -7.81 -21.96 12.28
N GLY A 74 -8.19 -21.10 11.35
CA GLY A 74 -9.09 -21.42 10.24
C GLY A 74 -10.51 -21.84 10.64
N THR A 75 -10.92 -21.56 11.88
CA THR A 75 -12.21 -22.02 12.43
C THR A 75 -13.39 -21.15 12.02
N GLY A 76 -13.13 -19.95 11.50
CA GLY A 76 -14.14 -18.93 11.21
C GLY A 76 -14.81 -18.36 12.46
N THR A 77 -14.14 -18.42 13.60
CA THR A 77 -14.69 -17.92 14.87
C THR A 77 -13.59 -17.27 15.69
N PHE A 78 -13.68 -15.96 15.87
CA PHE A 78 -12.79 -15.22 16.74
C PHE A 78 -13.00 -15.57 18.21
N VAL A 79 -11.94 -15.98 18.90
CA VAL A 79 -11.94 -16.28 20.33
C VAL A 79 -11.15 -15.22 21.09
N ASP A 80 -9.89 -15.04 20.73
CA ASP A 80 -9.00 -13.99 21.24
C ASP A 80 -7.77 -13.83 20.30
N ALA A 81 -6.81 -13.01 20.69
CA ALA A 81 -5.62 -12.74 19.88
C ALA A 81 -4.64 -13.94 19.71
N ASN A 82 -4.87 -15.07 20.40
CA ASN A 82 -4.09 -16.30 20.22
C ASN A 82 -4.91 -17.40 19.51
N ASP A 83 -6.16 -17.12 19.21
CA ASP A 83 -7.07 -17.98 18.45
C ASP A 83 -8.02 -17.05 17.69
N THR A 84 -7.56 -16.57 16.57
CA THR A 84 -8.26 -15.56 15.77
C THR A 84 -9.36 -16.19 14.91
N GLY A 85 -9.24 -17.47 14.63
CA GLY A 85 -10.17 -18.19 13.76
C GLY A 85 -10.07 -17.84 12.28
N THR A 86 -9.15 -16.95 11.92
CA THR A 86 -8.90 -16.48 10.55
C THR A 86 -8.19 -17.53 9.69
N ASP A 87 -8.16 -17.34 8.40
CA ASP A 87 -7.50 -18.23 7.42
C ASP A 87 -6.07 -17.74 7.20
N PRO A 88 -5.01 -18.49 7.60
CA PRO A 88 -3.60 -18.07 7.46
C PRO A 88 -3.11 -17.91 6.02
N LEU A 89 -3.99 -18.13 5.04
CA LEU A 89 -3.71 -17.93 3.62
C LEU A 89 -4.47 -16.73 3.03
N ALA A 90 -5.22 -15.99 3.86
CA ALA A 90 -6.09 -14.90 3.40
C ALA A 90 -5.97 -13.67 4.30
N ILE A 91 -5.25 -12.66 3.84
CA ILE A 91 -5.05 -11.35 4.51
C ILE A 91 -6.34 -10.72 5.09
N ASP A 92 -7.50 -11.09 4.55
CA ASP A 92 -8.85 -10.62 4.84
C ASP A 92 -9.79 -11.82 4.74
N SER A 93 -10.03 -12.48 5.86
CA SER A 93 -10.72 -13.77 5.95
C SER A 93 -12.19 -13.70 5.58
N ASP A 94 -12.88 -12.59 5.88
CA ASP A 94 -14.31 -12.42 5.64
C ASP A 94 -14.63 -11.61 4.38
N GLY A 95 -13.62 -10.96 3.78
CA GLY A 95 -13.72 -10.27 2.48
C GLY A 95 -14.39 -8.91 2.56
N ASP A 96 -14.39 -8.24 3.72
CA ASP A 96 -15.02 -6.94 3.91
C ASP A 96 -14.13 -5.75 3.52
N GLY A 97 -12.81 -5.99 3.33
CA GLY A 97 -11.80 -5.01 2.91
C GLY A 97 -10.92 -4.50 4.04
N ALA A 98 -11.13 -4.92 5.29
CA ALA A 98 -10.17 -4.78 6.38
C ALA A 98 -9.25 -6.02 6.41
N THR A 99 -8.05 -5.92 6.95
CA THR A 99 -7.23 -7.10 7.19
C THR A 99 -7.52 -7.65 8.58
N ASP A 100 -7.34 -8.94 8.77
CA ASP A 100 -7.65 -9.63 10.02
C ASP A 100 -6.91 -9.00 11.22
N SER A 101 -5.63 -8.73 11.08
CA SER A 101 -4.83 -8.05 12.11
C SER A 101 -5.31 -6.63 12.42
N PHE A 102 -5.79 -5.89 11.41
CA PHE A 102 -6.33 -4.56 11.61
C PHE A 102 -7.64 -4.62 12.39
N GLU A 103 -8.51 -5.58 12.08
CA GLU A 103 -9.77 -5.76 12.77
C GLU A 103 -9.59 -6.13 14.24
N ILE A 104 -8.65 -7.03 14.55
CA ILE A 104 -8.29 -7.36 15.93
C ILE A 104 -7.81 -6.12 16.69
N THR A 105 -7.00 -5.26 16.04
CA THR A 105 -6.52 -4.00 16.64
C THR A 105 -7.66 -3.03 16.93
N GLU A 106 -8.65 -2.96 16.04
CA GLU A 106 -9.82 -2.08 16.16
C GLU A 106 -10.97 -2.71 16.99
N ASN A 107 -10.79 -3.95 17.48
CA ASN A 107 -11.78 -4.73 18.23
C ASN A 107 -13.05 -5.02 17.41
N THR A 108 -12.90 -5.31 16.15
CA THR A 108 -13.92 -5.91 15.29
C THR A 108 -13.68 -7.40 15.13
N ASP A 109 -14.63 -8.13 14.57
CA ASP A 109 -14.56 -9.58 14.38
C ASP A 109 -14.02 -9.87 12.97
N PRO A 110 -12.79 -10.40 12.81
CA PRO A 110 -12.18 -10.65 11.50
C PRO A 110 -12.85 -11.79 10.70
N ASN A 111 -13.89 -12.40 11.26
CA ASN A 111 -14.65 -13.45 10.58
C ASN A 111 -16.12 -13.04 10.29
N ASP A 112 -16.51 -11.78 10.53
CA ASP A 112 -17.87 -11.27 10.25
C ASP A 112 -17.82 -10.00 9.42
N ALA A 113 -18.01 -10.11 8.12
CA ALA A 113 -18.03 -9.01 7.16
C ALA A 113 -19.04 -7.85 7.47
N ASN A 114 -19.82 -7.96 8.53
CA ASN A 114 -20.64 -6.86 9.01
C ASN A 114 -20.03 -6.18 10.25
N SER A 115 -18.96 -6.71 10.78
CA SER A 115 -18.22 -6.20 11.93
C SER A 115 -17.06 -5.31 11.50
N THR A 116 -17.29 -4.43 10.56
CA THR A 116 -16.25 -3.59 9.95
C THR A 116 -15.64 -2.61 10.95
N PRO A 117 -14.32 -2.43 10.96
CA PRO A 117 -13.67 -1.33 11.66
C PRO A 117 -14.28 0.01 11.26
N GLY A 118 -14.47 0.89 12.23
CA GLY A 118 -14.90 2.26 11.92
C GLY A 118 -13.90 2.88 10.95
N ALA A 119 -14.40 3.60 9.92
CA ALA A 119 -13.54 4.20 8.92
C ALA A 119 -12.40 5.01 9.56
N VAL A 120 -11.20 4.45 9.53
CA VAL A 120 -10.01 5.13 10.03
C VAL A 120 -9.61 6.15 8.97
N THR A 121 -9.81 7.42 9.29
CA THR A 121 -9.27 8.49 8.47
C THR A 121 -7.76 8.55 8.70
N VAL A 122 -7.01 7.87 7.85
CA VAL A 122 -5.57 7.98 7.80
C VAL A 122 -5.22 9.41 7.37
N GLN A 123 -4.45 10.10 8.20
CA GLN A 123 -3.87 11.39 7.81
C GLN A 123 -2.52 11.10 7.17
N PRO A 124 -2.42 11.04 5.84
CA PRO A 124 -1.19 10.68 5.18
C PRO A 124 -0.10 11.69 5.48
N SER A 125 1.08 11.20 5.78
CA SER A 125 2.29 12.02 5.88
C SER A 125 3.01 12.00 4.55
N PHE A 126 3.26 13.17 3.99
CA PHE A 126 3.94 13.32 2.71
C PHE A 126 5.36 13.86 2.91
N VAL A 127 6.30 13.31 2.18
CA VAL A 127 7.71 13.68 2.17
C VAL A 127 8.08 14.14 0.76
N PRO A 128 8.61 15.35 0.57
CA PRO A 128 9.01 15.82 -0.74
C PRO A 128 10.23 15.07 -1.26
N ILE A 129 10.41 15.10 -2.57
CA ILE A 129 11.58 14.56 -3.25
C ILE A 129 12.75 15.53 -3.05
N ASN A 130 13.91 15.00 -2.69
CA ASN A 130 15.15 15.72 -2.72
C ASN A 130 15.82 15.49 -4.07
N GLU A 131 15.82 16.49 -4.94
CA GLU A 131 16.52 16.39 -6.22
C GLU A 131 18.04 16.40 -5.99
N SER A 132 18.65 15.23 -6.17
CA SER A 132 20.11 15.14 -6.22
C SER A 132 20.61 15.59 -7.60
N PRO A 133 21.77 16.26 -7.67
CA PRO A 133 22.44 16.56 -8.95
C PRO A 133 22.75 15.32 -9.80
N SER A 134 22.73 14.13 -9.22
CA SER A 134 22.91 12.83 -9.88
C SER A 134 21.63 12.24 -10.49
N GLY A 135 20.47 12.92 -10.36
CA GLY A 135 19.18 12.43 -10.86
C GLY A 135 18.59 11.29 -10.06
N ILE A 136 19.11 11.00 -8.88
CA ILE A 136 18.53 10.04 -7.93
C ILE A 136 17.54 10.83 -7.07
N TYR A 137 16.28 10.44 -7.14
CA TYR A 137 15.23 11.01 -6.31
C TYR A 137 15.19 10.27 -4.97
N GLU A 138 15.48 10.98 -3.88
CA GLU A 138 15.42 10.44 -2.52
C GLU A 138 14.42 11.23 -1.67
N PRO A 139 13.78 10.59 -0.66
CA PRO A 139 12.89 11.29 0.26
C PRO A 139 13.64 12.36 1.05
N ASN A 140 13.11 13.57 1.10
CA ASN A 140 13.64 14.65 1.93
C ASN A 140 12.95 14.68 3.30
N PHE A 141 13.39 13.85 4.23
CA PHE A 141 12.83 13.78 5.58
C PHE A 141 13.03 15.03 6.45
N ALA A 142 13.78 16.02 5.98
CA ALA A 142 13.94 17.29 6.70
C ALA A 142 12.77 18.25 6.44
N GLN A 143 11.89 17.93 5.50
CA GLN A 143 10.74 18.76 5.13
C GLN A 143 9.47 17.91 5.11
N THR A 144 8.34 18.55 5.30
CA THR A 144 7.00 17.97 5.10
C THR A 144 6.31 18.69 3.95
N GLY A 145 5.52 17.96 3.17
CA GLY A 145 4.79 18.49 2.03
C GLY A 145 5.11 17.76 0.73
N LEU A 146 4.71 18.33 -0.37
CA LEU A 146 4.88 17.77 -1.71
C LEU A 146 5.60 18.74 -2.63
N ASN A 147 6.36 18.19 -3.55
CA ASN A 147 6.82 18.98 -4.70
C ASN A 147 5.61 19.35 -5.54
N TYR A 148 5.57 20.58 -5.94
CA TYR A 148 4.48 21.20 -6.67
C TYR A 148 5.04 21.84 -7.92
N GLN A 149 4.41 21.58 -9.07
CA GLN A 149 4.68 22.28 -10.31
C GLN A 149 3.37 22.63 -10.99
N GLU A 150 3.13 23.92 -11.23
CA GLU A 150 1.98 24.42 -12.00
C GLU A 150 2.45 24.91 -13.35
N ASN A 151 1.90 24.34 -14.42
CA ASN A 151 2.20 24.69 -15.80
C ASN A 151 0.95 25.23 -16.49
N LYS A 152 1.05 26.43 -17.09
CA LYS A 152 -0.03 27.02 -17.90
C LYS A 152 0.23 26.82 -19.39
N TYR A 153 -0.83 26.60 -20.13
CA TYR A 153 -0.80 26.29 -21.56
C TYR A 153 -1.71 27.20 -22.37
N ASN A 154 -1.62 27.07 -23.68
CA ASN A 154 -2.57 27.69 -24.58
C ASN A 154 -3.96 27.07 -24.48
N PRO A 155 -5.03 27.79 -24.78
CA PRO A 155 -6.38 27.23 -24.80
C PRO A 155 -6.49 25.94 -25.61
N ASN A 156 -7.25 24.98 -25.11
CA ASN A 156 -7.47 23.65 -25.67
C ASN A 156 -6.23 22.72 -25.69
N THR A 157 -5.19 23.01 -24.92
CA THR A 157 -4.08 22.09 -24.71
C THR A 157 -4.44 21.02 -23.70
N ILE A 158 -5.03 21.44 -22.59
CA ILE A 158 -5.55 20.54 -21.53
C ILE A 158 -7.00 20.25 -21.84
N LEU A 159 -7.38 18.99 -21.76
CA LEU A 159 -8.70 18.54 -22.20
C LEU A 159 -9.39 17.72 -21.10
N ASN A 160 -10.63 18.07 -20.85
CA ASN A 160 -11.51 17.28 -20.00
C ASN A 160 -11.67 15.84 -20.55
N GLY A 161 -11.75 14.85 -19.68
CA GLY A 161 -11.86 13.46 -20.06
C GLY A 161 -10.56 12.80 -20.59
N GLN A 162 -9.43 13.46 -20.46
CA GLN A 162 -8.13 12.97 -20.96
C GLN A 162 -7.01 13.07 -19.91
N SER A 163 -7.23 12.55 -18.72
CA SER A 163 -6.30 12.60 -17.58
C SER A 163 -4.90 12.09 -17.92
N LEU A 164 -4.78 10.90 -18.51
CA LEU A 164 -3.49 10.34 -18.94
C LEU A 164 -2.80 11.21 -19.98
N ASN A 165 -3.54 11.82 -20.92
CA ASN A 165 -2.96 12.73 -21.89
C ASN A 165 -2.46 14.01 -21.21
N ASN A 166 -3.23 14.57 -20.30
CA ASN A 166 -2.86 15.76 -19.53
C ASN A 166 -1.63 15.47 -18.64
N TYR A 167 -1.56 14.28 -18.01
CA TYR A 167 -0.38 13.80 -17.33
C TYR A 167 0.85 13.76 -18.23
N ASN A 168 0.75 13.14 -19.39
CA ASN A 168 1.85 13.00 -20.34
C ASN A 168 2.32 14.37 -20.87
N ILE A 169 1.42 15.32 -21.11
CA ILE A 169 1.75 16.70 -21.49
C ILE A 169 2.60 17.36 -20.40
N HIS A 170 2.18 17.24 -19.14
CA HIS A 170 2.90 17.83 -18.01
C HIS A 170 4.30 17.23 -17.88
N VAL A 171 4.38 15.89 -17.77
CA VAL A 171 5.63 15.17 -17.50
C VAL A 171 6.63 15.27 -18.65
N SER A 172 6.18 15.26 -19.90
CA SER A 172 7.06 15.40 -21.07
C SER A 172 7.46 16.84 -21.37
N GLY A 173 6.71 17.82 -20.85
CA GLY A 173 6.87 19.23 -21.23
C GLY A 173 6.58 19.51 -22.71
N ASN A 174 5.77 18.68 -23.36
CA ASN A 174 5.43 18.82 -24.78
C ASN A 174 3.90 18.76 -25.01
N PRO A 175 3.27 19.86 -25.44
CA PRO A 175 3.90 21.15 -25.79
C PRO A 175 4.49 21.86 -24.56
N ALA A 176 5.49 22.71 -24.81
CA ALA A 176 6.08 23.49 -23.72
C ALA A 176 5.04 24.43 -23.08
N PRO A 177 5.03 24.55 -21.73
CA PRO A 177 4.12 25.47 -21.08
C PRO A 177 4.46 26.94 -21.37
N ASN A 178 3.46 27.79 -21.32
CA ASN A 178 3.63 29.24 -21.44
C ASN A 178 4.30 29.85 -20.22
N SER A 179 4.04 29.26 -19.04
CA SER A 179 4.67 29.59 -17.76
C SER A 179 4.67 28.38 -16.85
N SER A 180 5.64 28.34 -15.94
CA SER A 180 5.77 27.30 -14.90
C SER A 180 6.10 27.92 -13.57
N VAL A 181 5.56 27.37 -12.50
CA VAL A 181 5.87 27.73 -11.12
C VAL A 181 6.13 26.46 -10.32
N ASP A 182 7.27 26.42 -9.64
CA ASP A 182 7.66 25.33 -8.75
C ASP A 182 7.59 25.77 -7.29
N ALA A 183 7.15 24.90 -6.41
CA ALA A 183 7.06 25.14 -4.96
C ALA A 183 7.14 23.82 -4.19
N ILE A 184 7.31 23.94 -2.87
CA ILE A 184 6.94 22.87 -1.92
C ILE A 184 5.70 23.36 -1.19
N VAL A 185 4.62 22.60 -1.29
CA VAL A 185 3.35 22.95 -0.68
C VAL A 185 3.06 22.03 0.49
N PRO A 186 2.62 22.56 1.64
CA PRO A 186 2.11 21.71 2.69
C PRO A 186 0.78 21.11 2.20
N TRP A 187 0.69 19.79 2.19
CA TRP A 187 -0.59 19.15 1.95
C TRP A 187 -1.51 19.47 3.13
N ALA A 188 -2.54 20.23 2.88
CA ALA A 188 -3.60 20.46 3.86
C ALA A 188 -4.61 19.31 3.73
N SER A 189 -4.52 18.32 4.66
CA SER A 189 -5.56 17.34 4.76
C SER A 189 -6.87 18.03 5.15
N HIS A 190 -7.93 17.76 4.42
CA HIS A 190 -9.25 18.19 4.81
C HIS A 190 -9.79 17.17 5.82
N GLY A 191 -10.11 17.63 7.01
CA GLY A 191 -10.59 16.79 8.11
C GLY A 191 -11.88 16.05 7.76
N PRO A 192 -12.29 15.06 8.56
CA PRO A 192 -13.49 14.27 8.34
C PRO A 192 -14.72 15.20 8.21
N GLY A 193 -15.44 15.08 7.11
CA GLY A 193 -16.58 15.93 6.77
C GLY A 193 -16.23 17.10 5.85
N GLY A 194 -15.08 17.04 5.18
CA GLY A 194 -14.62 18.08 4.26
C GLY A 194 -15.68 18.52 3.26
N ASN A 195 -16.11 19.76 3.39
CA ASN A 195 -16.76 20.44 2.28
C ASN A 195 -15.63 20.78 1.29
N PHE A 196 -15.66 20.16 0.14
CA PHE A 196 -14.82 20.51 -1.01
C PHE A 196 -15.17 21.92 -1.49
N SER A 197 -14.65 22.93 -0.81
CA SER A 197 -14.92 24.33 -1.16
C SER A 197 -13.65 25.07 -1.52
N PHE A 198 -12.78 24.42 -2.33
CA PHE A 198 -11.51 25.01 -2.73
C PHE A 198 -11.51 25.40 -4.19
N ARG A 199 -12.11 26.53 -4.42
CA ARG A 199 -11.85 27.25 -5.65
C ARG A 199 -10.54 28.01 -5.48
N ASN A 200 -9.59 27.80 -6.43
CA ASN A 200 -8.30 28.49 -6.51
C ASN A 200 -7.31 28.24 -5.35
N SER A 201 -7.41 27.12 -4.66
CA SER A 201 -6.44 26.69 -3.66
C SER A 201 -6.35 25.14 -3.70
N PRO A 202 -5.17 24.56 -3.75
CA PRO A 202 -3.86 25.11 -3.36
C PRO A 202 -3.00 25.64 -4.53
N PHE A 203 -3.56 26.21 -5.56
CA PHE A 203 -2.81 26.63 -6.75
C PHE A 203 -1.95 27.87 -6.51
N VAL A 204 -0.63 27.74 -6.58
CA VAL A 204 0.34 28.77 -6.22
C VAL A 204 0.31 29.93 -7.21
N ALA A 205 0.12 29.66 -8.50
CA ALA A 205 -0.01 30.68 -9.55
C ALA A 205 -1.46 31.16 -9.75
N GLY A 206 -2.38 30.72 -8.88
CA GLY A 206 -3.77 31.21 -8.83
C GLY A 206 -4.71 30.52 -9.80
N GLY A 207 -4.37 29.34 -10.30
CA GLY A 207 -5.28 28.55 -11.14
C GLY A 207 -5.68 29.26 -12.46
N GLY A 208 -6.90 29.09 -12.90
CA GLY A 208 -7.48 29.62 -14.12
C GLY A 208 -7.66 28.51 -15.17
N ASP A 209 -7.87 28.85 -16.41
CA ASP A 209 -8.11 27.87 -17.47
C ASP A 209 -6.81 27.35 -18.12
N ASN A 210 -6.84 26.10 -18.60
CA ASN A 210 -5.78 25.44 -19.37
C ASN A 210 -4.44 25.38 -18.64
N PHE A 211 -4.47 24.76 -17.49
CA PHE A 211 -3.25 24.48 -16.71
C PHE A 211 -3.22 23.03 -16.23
N THR A 212 -2.04 22.59 -15.82
CA THR A 212 -1.84 21.36 -15.07
C THR A 212 -1.10 21.65 -13.78
N VAL A 213 -1.35 20.84 -12.78
CA VAL A 213 -0.57 20.81 -11.54
C VAL A 213 -0.06 19.42 -11.32
N ARG A 214 1.23 19.29 -11.08
CA ARG A 214 1.86 18.06 -10.65
C ARG A 214 2.19 18.15 -9.17
N TYR A 215 1.74 17.14 -8.44
CA TYR A 215 2.17 16.86 -7.07
C TYR A 215 2.95 15.57 -7.07
N ASN A 216 4.17 15.58 -6.61
CA ASN A 216 4.94 14.35 -6.47
C ASN A 216 5.74 14.34 -5.16
N GLY A 217 6.02 13.13 -4.69
CA GLY A 217 6.69 12.92 -3.42
C GLY A 217 6.61 11.46 -3.00
N TYR A 218 6.62 11.27 -1.70
CA TYR A 218 6.47 9.96 -1.08
C TYR A 218 5.32 9.98 -0.09
N LEU A 219 4.49 8.95 -0.14
CA LEU A 219 3.52 8.63 0.88
C LEU A 219 4.22 7.84 1.99
N ASP A 220 4.21 8.35 3.21
CA ASP A 220 4.84 7.71 4.37
C ASP A 220 3.81 6.89 5.15
N MET A 221 3.89 5.57 4.97
CA MET A 221 3.02 4.58 5.60
C MET A 221 3.74 3.75 6.67
N ARG A 222 4.93 4.17 7.12
CA ARG A 222 5.73 3.41 8.11
C ARG A 222 5.06 3.27 9.47
N SER A 223 4.13 4.12 9.81
CA SER A 223 3.38 4.10 11.08
C SER A 223 2.00 3.46 10.96
N TYR A 224 1.69 2.87 9.80
CA TYR A 224 0.41 2.26 9.51
C TYR A 224 0.56 0.78 9.28
N SER A 225 -0.43 0.00 9.69
CA SER A 225 -0.45 -1.45 9.47
C SER A 225 -0.55 -1.78 7.98
N PRO A 226 -0.06 -2.95 7.55
CA PRO A 226 -0.45 -3.52 6.27
C PRO A 226 -1.98 -3.59 6.14
N GLY A 227 -2.49 -3.42 4.93
CA GLY A 227 -3.94 -3.46 4.74
C GLY A 227 -4.39 -2.88 3.39
N GLN A 228 -5.69 -2.94 3.17
CA GLN A 228 -6.33 -2.28 2.05
C GLN A 228 -6.68 -0.84 2.43
N TYR A 229 -6.08 0.08 1.72
CA TYR A 229 -6.41 1.50 1.79
C TYR A 229 -7.16 1.91 0.52
N THR A 230 -7.83 3.04 0.58
CA THR A 230 -8.54 3.57 -0.58
C THR A 230 -7.99 4.95 -0.92
N ILE A 231 -7.61 5.11 -2.18
CA ILE A 231 -7.34 6.44 -2.73
C ILE A 231 -8.68 7.03 -3.16
N HIS A 232 -8.96 8.23 -2.68
CA HIS A 232 -10.12 9.01 -3.12
C HIS A 232 -9.62 10.15 -3.96
N LEU A 233 -10.05 10.23 -5.22
CA LEU A 233 -9.78 11.35 -6.10
C LEU A 233 -11.05 12.11 -6.36
N VAL A 234 -10.98 13.42 -6.24
CA VAL A 234 -12.05 14.31 -6.67
C VAL A 234 -11.42 15.51 -7.35
N SER A 235 -11.83 15.83 -8.55
CA SER A 235 -11.27 16.93 -9.31
C SER A 235 -12.29 17.60 -10.21
N ASP A 236 -12.00 18.80 -10.62
CA ASP A 236 -12.60 19.56 -11.70
C ASP A 236 -11.45 20.12 -12.56
N ASP A 237 -11.07 19.52 -13.68
CA ASP A 237 -11.70 18.52 -14.56
C ASP A 237 -11.16 17.09 -14.39
N THR A 238 -9.82 16.89 -14.41
CA THR A 238 -9.18 15.57 -14.52
C THR A 238 -8.08 15.38 -13.50
N ASN A 239 -7.88 14.16 -13.05
CA ASN A 239 -6.77 13.81 -12.17
C ASN A 239 -6.21 12.43 -12.54
N TYR A 240 -4.88 12.30 -12.58
CA TYR A 240 -4.18 11.06 -12.83
C TYR A 240 -3.12 10.84 -11.76
N PHE A 241 -3.31 9.82 -10.96
CA PHE A 241 -2.47 9.48 -9.81
C PHE A 241 -1.81 8.12 -10.03
N ILE A 242 -0.53 8.04 -9.78
CA ILE A 242 0.27 6.81 -9.83
C ILE A 242 1.03 6.69 -8.53
N ILE A 243 1.01 5.52 -7.93
CA ILE A 243 1.84 5.17 -6.77
C ILE A 243 2.47 3.79 -6.98
N ASP A 244 3.75 3.68 -6.64
CA ASP A 244 4.48 2.41 -6.69
C ASP A 244 4.59 1.82 -5.29
N THR A 245 4.10 0.60 -5.13
CA THR A 245 4.16 -0.17 -3.89
C THR A 245 4.89 -1.49 -4.12
N PRO A 246 5.31 -2.23 -3.08
CA PRO A 246 5.86 -3.57 -3.24
C PRO A 246 4.92 -4.54 -3.97
N GLY A 247 3.61 -4.35 -3.87
CA GLY A 247 2.60 -5.11 -4.60
C GLY A 247 2.42 -4.71 -6.07
N GLY A 248 3.11 -3.66 -6.51
CA GLY A 248 3.04 -3.14 -7.89
C GLY A 248 2.57 -1.69 -7.98
N THR A 249 2.43 -1.22 -9.20
CA THR A 249 1.97 0.15 -9.49
C THR A 249 0.44 0.21 -9.42
N VAL A 250 -0.08 1.12 -8.61
CA VAL A 250 -1.51 1.43 -8.53
C VAL A 250 -1.78 2.75 -9.27
N ILE A 251 -2.81 2.77 -10.09
CA ILE A 251 -3.24 3.95 -10.84
C ILE A 251 -4.68 4.27 -10.47
N ALA A 252 -4.89 5.51 -10.05
CA ALA A 252 -6.24 6.09 -9.89
C ALA A 252 -6.42 7.19 -10.93
N ASP A 253 -7.56 7.19 -11.61
CA ASP A 253 -7.82 8.02 -12.78
C ASP A 253 -9.22 8.65 -12.69
N ASP A 254 -9.27 9.97 -12.60
CA ASP A 254 -10.51 10.74 -12.68
C ASP A 254 -10.58 11.46 -14.04
N LEU A 255 -11.56 11.08 -14.83
CA LEU A 255 -11.73 11.56 -16.20
C LEU A 255 -12.72 12.72 -16.33
N ASN A 256 -13.53 12.96 -15.29
CA ASN A 256 -14.63 13.92 -15.38
C ASN A 256 -14.81 14.70 -14.09
N CYS A 257 -15.19 15.95 -14.25
CA CYS A 257 -15.55 16.85 -13.17
C CYS A 257 -16.44 16.20 -12.09
N CYS A 258 -16.07 16.51 -10.87
CA CYS A 258 -16.94 16.66 -9.70
C CYS A 258 -17.53 15.36 -9.15
N ALA A 259 -17.09 14.19 -9.60
CA ALA A 259 -17.48 12.91 -9.06
C ALA A 259 -16.29 12.27 -8.32
N GLU A 260 -16.54 11.79 -7.11
CA GLU A 260 -15.55 11.00 -6.38
C GLU A 260 -15.22 9.72 -7.14
N ARG A 261 -13.93 9.42 -7.23
CA ARG A 261 -13.39 8.18 -7.74
C ARG A 261 -12.58 7.51 -6.64
N THR A 262 -12.78 6.23 -6.50
CA THR A 262 -12.05 5.43 -5.53
C THR A 262 -11.19 4.37 -6.21
N GLN A 263 -10.01 4.15 -5.68
CA GLN A 263 -9.09 3.12 -6.13
C GLN A 263 -8.49 2.42 -4.93
N ALA A 264 -8.57 1.10 -4.89
CA ALA A 264 -7.93 0.30 -3.85
C ALA A 264 -6.40 0.47 -3.89
N LEU A 265 -5.80 0.64 -2.72
CA LEU A 265 -4.35 0.75 -2.52
C LEU A 265 -3.91 -0.30 -1.51
N PRO A 266 -3.52 -1.50 -1.97
CA PRO A 266 -3.00 -2.53 -1.08
C PRO A 266 -1.59 -2.15 -0.60
N ILE A 267 -1.40 -2.08 0.71
CA ILE A 267 -0.11 -1.87 1.36
C ILE A 267 0.25 -3.15 2.11
N SER A 268 1.03 -4.01 1.51
CA SER A 268 1.45 -5.28 2.09
C SER A 268 2.57 -5.14 3.13
N VAL A 269 3.34 -4.06 3.09
CA VAL A 269 4.45 -3.80 4.01
C VAL A 269 4.50 -2.31 4.35
N PRO A 270 4.62 -1.93 5.63
CA PRO A 270 4.83 -0.53 6.01
C PRO A 270 6.07 0.06 5.33
N GLY A 271 5.96 1.27 4.80
CA GLY A 271 7.07 1.85 4.05
C GLY A 271 6.82 3.28 3.61
N ILE A 272 7.68 3.74 2.72
CA ILE A 272 7.53 5.01 2.00
C ILE A 272 7.43 4.72 0.52
N PHE A 273 6.38 5.23 -0.13
CA PHE A 273 6.03 4.86 -1.50
C PHE A 273 6.05 6.09 -2.39
N PRO A 274 6.85 6.07 -3.49
CA PRO A 274 6.88 7.18 -4.43
C PRO A 274 5.55 7.26 -5.16
N PHE A 275 5.03 8.48 -5.28
CA PHE A 275 3.86 8.74 -6.08
C PHE A 275 4.02 9.98 -6.97
N ASP A 276 3.21 10.03 -7.99
CA ASP A 276 3.09 11.14 -8.93
C ASP A 276 1.62 11.38 -9.27
N ASN A 277 1.21 12.62 -9.20
CA ASN A 277 -0.16 13.02 -9.50
C ASN A 277 -0.16 14.24 -10.40
N VAL A 278 -0.96 14.21 -11.44
CA VAL A 278 -1.21 15.39 -12.28
C VAL A 278 -2.70 15.67 -12.38
N PHE A 279 -3.07 16.82 -11.86
CA PHE A 279 -4.35 17.45 -12.07
C PHE A 279 -4.32 18.26 -13.39
N GLY A 280 -5.41 18.25 -14.13
CA GLY A 280 -5.54 19.01 -15.37
C GLY A 280 -6.86 19.75 -15.44
N GLU A 281 -6.81 21.06 -15.68
CA GLU A 281 -7.93 21.96 -15.78
C GLU A 281 -8.06 22.54 -17.18
N GLN A 282 -9.20 22.32 -17.83
CA GLN A 282 -9.52 22.91 -19.13
C GLN A 282 -10.16 24.29 -18.98
N GLY A 283 -11.07 24.44 -18.05
CA GLY A 283 -11.76 25.69 -17.78
C GLY A 283 -13.00 25.52 -16.93
N GLY A 284 -13.27 26.49 -16.08
CA GLY A 284 -14.43 26.46 -15.17
C GLY A 284 -14.10 26.83 -13.74
N GLY A 285 -14.45 25.98 -12.82
CA GLY A 285 -14.05 26.09 -11.41
C GLY A 285 -12.92 25.12 -11.13
N GLU A 286 -11.86 25.55 -10.49
CA GLU A 286 -10.66 24.73 -10.28
C GLU A 286 -10.64 24.16 -8.87
N TRP A 287 -10.53 22.82 -8.75
CA TRP A 287 -10.24 22.17 -7.49
C TRP A 287 -9.82 20.71 -7.66
N THR A 288 -8.98 20.23 -6.78
CA THR A 288 -8.58 18.84 -6.69
C THR A 288 -8.38 18.41 -5.24
N ASP A 289 -8.67 17.16 -4.94
CA ASP A 289 -8.41 16.51 -3.66
C ASP A 289 -8.00 15.05 -3.89
N ILE A 290 -7.14 14.52 -3.01
CA ILE A 290 -6.62 13.16 -3.06
C ILE A 290 -6.72 12.55 -1.68
#